data_484ff6d4571fbf1d8a682bf87a19390d
#
_entry.id   484ff6d4571fbf1d8a682bf87a19390d
#
_cell.length_a   1.000
_cell.length_b   1.000
_cell.length_c   1.000
_cell.angle_alpha   90.00
_cell.angle_beta   90.00
_cell.angle_gamma   90.00
#
_symmetry.space_group_name_H-M   'P 1'
#
loop_
_entity.id
_entity.type
_entity.pdbx_description
1 polymer ?
#
loop_
_entity_poly.entity_id
_entity_poly.type
_entity_poly.pdbx_seq_one_letter_code
_entity_poly.pdbx_strand_id
1 'polypeptide(L)'
;MEKFTQLLQPVADNLYISALVALIPIIFYLVALAGFKVKGWLTGLLTLVVAIVVAVVFFKMPFQFAAMSTVHGMVYGLLPISWIILTSVFLYKMTVKSGHFAIIRDSITSLTDDRRIQALIIAFSFGAFLEGAAGFGAPVAITAALLVGLGFKPLYAAGICMVANTAPVAFGAVGAPVTALDGLATYANGTPIAATEIAAMIGRQLPLVSIFIPFYLVLIMAGFKKTMEVWPALLVSGGSFAIAQFLSSNYMGEQLPDILSSLVSLISIVILLQFWKPKTTWRFKGEDEDQKDKQNVPAHSLKDIFVAWSPFLVLTIIIFVWTLKPVKAYFKTIALNPKVPLIHNNIINSISHKEIAAVFKLDLIGSIGTGILVAALLSKFIIKLSWKDTFKTFVETFSEVKLALLTICFVVGFAYIMNASGMSNTLGSALAATGKAFLVLSPALGWIGVFITGSDTSANLLFGKLQQVTANGVGMDPLVAVAANASGGVVGKMISPQSIAVAAAAVGLVGKESDLLKFTVKHSFFLLIIVCIIVYLQASGILGWMIPHHP
;
A
#
# COMPACT_ATOMS: atom_id res chain seq x y z
N MET A 1 2.96 12.97 -38.56
CA MET A 1 2.73 11.57 -38.16
C MET A 1 1.22 11.42 -37.93
N GLU A 2 0.59 10.38 -38.46
CA GLU A 2 -0.84 10.16 -38.22
C GLU A 2 -1.10 9.91 -36.76
N LYS A 3 -2.16 10.52 -36.21
CA LYS A 3 -2.58 10.31 -34.84
C LYS A 3 -3.24 8.92 -34.72
N PHE A 4 -2.99 8.24 -33.61
CA PHE A 4 -3.65 6.98 -33.31
C PHE A 4 -4.94 7.27 -32.52
N THR A 5 -6.08 6.87 -33.06
CA THR A 5 -7.36 6.91 -32.35
C THR A 5 -7.62 5.57 -31.69
N GLN A 6 -7.82 5.56 -30.38
CA GLN A 6 -8.16 4.35 -29.64
C GLN A 6 -9.50 3.78 -30.12
N LEU A 7 -9.55 2.46 -30.29
CA LEU A 7 -10.76 1.73 -30.66
C LEU A 7 -11.41 1.13 -29.40
N LEU A 8 -12.72 1.31 -29.25
CA LEU A 8 -13.47 0.73 -28.12
C LEU A 8 -13.86 -0.72 -28.38
N GLN A 9 -14.16 -1.06 -29.63
CA GLN A 9 -14.63 -2.37 -30.08
C GLN A 9 -13.81 -2.89 -31.28
N PRO A 10 -12.47 -3.06 -31.12
CA PRO A 10 -11.58 -3.38 -32.24
C PRO A 10 -11.74 -4.80 -32.78
N VAL A 11 -12.39 -5.70 -32.03
CA VAL A 11 -12.53 -7.13 -32.41
C VAL A 11 -13.99 -7.43 -32.72
N ALA A 12 -14.25 -7.80 -33.97
CA ALA A 12 -15.59 -8.18 -34.47
C ALA A 12 -16.69 -7.12 -34.21
N ASP A 13 -16.31 -5.82 -34.08
CA ASP A 13 -17.22 -4.72 -33.73
C ASP A 13 -18.09 -5.02 -32.49
N ASN A 14 -17.56 -5.83 -31.56
CA ASN A 14 -18.25 -6.29 -30.36
C ASN A 14 -17.47 -5.93 -29.10
N LEU A 15 -18.13 -5.20 -28.19
CA LEU A 15 -17.52 -4.74 -26.94
C LEU A 15 -17.07 -5.90 -26.04
N TYR A 16 -17.89 -6.95 -25.91
CA TYR A 16 -17.58 -8.06 -25.01
C TYR A 16 -16.45 -8.95 -25.53
N ILE A 17 -16.40 -9.19 -26.86
CA ILE A 17 -15.30 -9.94 -27.49
C ILE A 17 -14.01 -9.11 -27.37
N SER A 18 -14.08 -7.82 -27.62
CA SER A 18 -12.93 -6.92 -27.46
C SER A 18 -12.45 -6.86 -26.01
N ALA A 19 -13.37 -6.89 -25.04
CA ALA A 19 -13.03 -6.92 -23.61
C ALA A 19 -12.37 -8.26 -23.22
N LEU A 20 -12.84 -9.40 -23.74
CA LEU A 20 -12.19 -10.69 -23.50
C LEU A 20 -10.75 -10.70 -24.03
N VAL A 21 -10.51 -10.10 -25.19
CA VAL A 21 -9.15 -9.96 -25.74
C VAL A 21 -8.30 -9.00 -24.90
N ALA A 22 -8.88 -7.88 -24.47
CA ALA A 22 -8.19 -6.92 -23.58
C ALA A 22 -7.87 -7.53 -22.20
N LEU A 23 -8.61 -8.54 -21.76
CA LEU A 23 -8.39 -9.25 -20.50
C LEU A 23 -7.21 -10.24 -20.58
N ILE A 24 -6.79 -10.67 -21.78
CA ILE A 24 -5.72 -11.67 -21.96
C ILE A 24 -4.46 -11.32 -21.19
N PRO A 25 -3.86 -10.09 -21.27
CA PRO A 25 -2.65 -9.77 -20.50
C PRO A 25 -2.87 -9.84 -18.99
N ILE A 26 -4.05 -9.44 -18.49
CA ILE A 26 -4.37 -9.50 -17.06
C ILE A 26 -4.48 -10.96 -16.61
N ILE A 27 -5.23 -11.79 -17.34
CA ILE A 27 -5.35 -13.23 -17.03
C ILE A 27 -3.96 -13.88 -17.10
N PHE A 28 -3.16 -13.57 -18.11
CA PHE A 28 -1.80 -14.09 -18.23
C PHE A 28 -0.97 -13.74 -16.98
N TYR A 29 -1.00 -12.47 -16.55
CA TYR A 29 -0.29 -12.03 -15.33
C TYR A 29 -0.72 -12.86 -14.11
N LEU A 30 -2.02 -13.00 -13.91
CA LEU A 30 -2.60 -13.70 -12.77
C LEU A 30 -2.24 -15.20 -12.78
N VAL A 31 -2.39 -15.85 -13.94
CA VAL A 31 -2.09 -17.28 -14.11
C VAL A 31 -0.59 -17.56 -14.01
N ALA A 32 0.26 -16.73 -14.61
CA ALA A 32 1.70 -16.89 -14.53
C ALA A 32 2.20 -16.73 -13.09
N LEU A 33 1.68 -15.74 -12.36
CA LEU A 33 2.11 -15.47 -10.98
C LEU A 33 1.54 -16.49 -9.98
N ALA A 34 0.23 -16.70 -9.98
CA ALA A 34 -0.47 -17.53 -8.99
C ALA A 34 -0.53 -19.01 -9.39
N GLY A 35 -0.76 -19.30 -10.67
CA GLY A 35 -0.89 -20.67 -11.19
C GLY A 35 0.48 -21.33 -11.37
N PHE A 36 1.35 -20.73 -12.18
CA PHE A 36 2.67 -21.28 -12.49
C PHE A 36 3.77 -20.84 -11.52
N LYS A 37 3.47 -19.96 -10.56
CA LYS A 37 4.42 -19.44 -9.55
C LYS A 37 5.69 -18.83 -10.17
N VAL A 38 5.57 -18.21 -11.34
CA VAL A 38 6.68 -17.52 -12.01
C VAL A 38 7.12 -16.33 -11.16
N LYS A 39 8.42 -16.06 -11.13
CA LYS A 39 8.98 -14.91 -10.39
C LYS A 39 8.33 -13.59 -10.84
N GLY A 40 7.95 -12.71 -9.91
CA GLY A 40 7.18 -11.49 -10.18
C GLY A 40 7.76 -10.60 -11.29
N TRP A 41 9.10 -10.36 -11.28
CA TRP A 41 9.74 -9.57 -12.32
C TRP A 41 9.64 -10.21 -13.73
N LEU A 42 9.76 -11.54 -13.79
CA LEU A 42 9.63 -12.27 -15.08
C LEU A 42 8.17 -12.30 -15.54
N THR A 43 7.24 -12.50 -14.61
CA THR A 43 5.80 -12.38 -14.90
C THR A 43 5.47 -10.99 -15.44
N GLY A 44 5.95 -9.92 -14.80
CA GLY A 44 5.75 -8.55 -15.27
C GLY A 44 6.31 -8.32 -16.68
N LEU A 45 7.52 -8.80 -16.96
CA LEU A 45 8.15 -8.70 -18.28
C LEU A 45 7.35 -9.47 -19.35
N LEU A 46 6.99 -10.73 -19.09
CA LEU A 46 6.25 -11.55 -20.05
C LEU A 46 4.85 -10.97 -20.31
N THR A 47 4.17 -10.49 -19.27
CA THR A 47 2.87 -9.83 -19.41
C THR A 47 2.97 -8.56 -20.25
N LEU A 48 4.04 -7.78 -20.05
CA LEU A 48 4.29 -6.59 -20.87
C LEU A 48 4.41 -6.94 -22.36
N VAL A 49 5.14 -8.01 -22.68
CA VAL A 49 5.25 -8.51 -24.06
C VAL A 49 3.88 -8.93 -24.60
N VAL A 50 3.09 -9.69 -23.81
CA VAL A 50 1.72 -10.08 -24.20
C VAL A 50 0.85 -8.84 -24.44
N ALA A 51 0.92 -7.84 -23.58
CA ALA A 51 0.16 -6.59 -23.74
C ALA A 51 0.56 -5.82 -24.99
N ILE A 52 1.85 -5.76 -25.34
CA ILE A 52 2.32 -5.15 -26.59
C ILE A 52 1.73 -5.90 -27.80
N VAL A 53 1.77 -7.23 -27.79
CA VAL A 53 1.20 -8.04 -28.86
C VAL A 53 -0.31 -7.77 -29.02
N VAL A 54 -1.05 -7.79 -27.90
CA VAL A 54 -2.51 -7.51 -27.93
C VAL A 54 -2.80 -6.09 -28.42
N ALA A 55 -2.03 -5.08 -27.96
CA ALA A 55 -2.19 -3.70 -28.40
C ALA A 55 -1.96 -3.52 -29.92
N VAL A 56 -0.90 -4.13 -30.45
CA VAL A 56 -0.54 -3.99 -31.86
C VAL A 56 -1.45 -4.82 -32.77
N VAL A 57 -1.70 -6.08 -32.44
CA VAL A 57 -2.42 -7.01 -33.32
C VAL A 57 -3.94 -6.75 -33.28
N PHE A 58 -4.52 -6.65 -32.09
CA PHE A 58 -5.97 -6.57 -31.93
C PHE A 58 -6.48 -5.12 -31.84
N PHE A 59 -5.77 -4.26 -31.09
CA PHE A 59 -6.18 -2.85 -30.93
C PHE A 59 -5.61 -1.93 -32.01
N LYS A 60 -4.88 -2.48 -33.00
CA LYS A 60 -4.35 -1.74 -34.16
C LYS A 60 -3.42 -0.59 -33.81
N MET A 61 -2.83 -0.61 -32.61
CA MET A 61 -1.91 0.42 -32.16
C MET A 61 -0.57 0.29 -32.91
N PRO A 62 -0.03 1.37 -33.52
CA PRO A 62 1.29 1.30 -34.15
C PRO A 62 2.36 0.87 -33.14
N PHE A 63 3.25 -0.05 -33.54
CA PHE A 63 4.28 -0.60 -32.64
C PHE A 63 5.13 0.47 -31.95
N GLN A 64 5.52 1.52 -32.66
CA GLN A 64 6.30 2.64 -32.09
C GLN A 64 5.54 3.38 -30.97
N PHE A 65 4.22 3.53 -31.08
CA PHE A 65 3.38 4.09 -30.00
C PHE A 65 3.32 3.13 -28.82
N ALA A 66 3.16 1.84 -29.07
CA ALA A 66 3.14 0.81 -28.05
C ALA A 66 4.47 0.76 -27.29
N ALA A 67 5.60 0.74 -27.98
CA ALA A 67 6.93 0.75 -27.40
C ALA A 67 7.19 2.01 -26.56
N MET A 68 6.83 3.20 -27.09
CA MET A 68 7.04 4.45 -26.37
C MET A 68 6.12 4.59 -25.15
N SER A 69 4.86 4.13 -25.23
CA SER A 69 3.96 4.07 -24.07
C SER A 69 4.50 3.15 -22.98
N THR A 70 5.09 2.02 -23.36
CA THR A 70 5.77 1.12 -22.45
C THR A 70 6.95 1.80 -21.75
N VAL A 71 7.84 2.46 -22.52
CA VAL A 71 8.98 3.20 -21.95
C VAL A 71 8.49 4.31 -21.02
N HIS A 72 7.45 5.06 -21.40
CA HIS A 72 6.85 6.08 -20.55
C HIS A 72 6.42 5.52 -19.18
N GLY A 73 5.70 4.38 -19.19
CA GLY A 73 5.30 3.70 -17.96
C GLY A 73 6.48 3.19 -17.14
N MET A 74 7.49 2.57 -17.77
CA MET A 74 8.68 2.08 -17.08
C MET A 74 9.46 3.20 -16.39
N VAL A 75 9.60 4.36 -17.04
CA VAL A 75 10.25 5.54 -16.46
C VAL A 75 9.44 6.04 -15.25
N TYR A 76 8.11 6.07 -15.33
CA TYR A 76 7.27 6.43 -14.19
C TYR A 76 7.38 5.40 -13.04
N GLY A 77 7.55 4.12 -13.36
CA GLY A 77 7.81 3.07 -12.39
C GLY A 77 9.15 3.24 -11.66
N LEU A 78 10.19 3.73 -12.36
CA LEU A 78 11.48 4.06 -11.76
C LEU A 78 11.40 5.32 -10.89
N LEU A 79 10.79 6.37 -11.42
CA LEU A 79 10.63 7.68 -10.80
C LEU A 79 9.16 8.12 -10.92
N PRO A 80 8.41 8.30 -9.83
CA PRO A 80 8.85 8.35 -8.43
C PRO A 80 8.81 7.02 -7.64
N ILE A 81 8.12 5.98 -8.15
CA ILE A 81 7.68 4.84 -7.31
C ILE A 81 8.86 4.03 -6.75
N SER A 82 9.73 3.51 -7.64
CA SER A 82 10.88 2.70 -7.20
C SER A 82 11.86 3.49 -6.34
N TRP A 83 11.97 4.80 -6.58
CA TRP A 83 12.85 5.68 -5.81
C TRP A 83 12.36 5.86 -4.37
N ILE A 84 11.06 6.08 -4.15
CA ILE A 84 10.45 6.12 -2.80
C ILE A 84 10.74 4.81 -2.07
N ILE A 85 10.51 3.68 -2.70
CA ILE A 85 10.69 2.35 -2.12
C ILE A 85 12.15 2.11 -1.71
N LEU A 86 13.08 2.36 -2.62
CA LEU A 86 14.51 2.16 -2.35
C LEU A 86 14.98 2.99 -1.16
N THR A 87 14.63 4.26 -1.13
CA THR A 87 15.10 5.19 -0.10
C THR A 87 14.43 4.95 1.26
N SER A 88 13.16 4.52 1.30
CA SER A 88 12.48 4.17 2.56
C SER A 88 13.06 2.90 3.18
N VAL A 89 13.27 1.85 2.39
CA VAL A 89 13.92 0.62 2.87
C VAL A 89 15.37 0.89 3.30
N PHE A 90 16.08 1.78 2.60
CA PHE A 90 17.43 2.20 2.96
C PHE A 90 17.46 2.88 4.34
N LEU A 91 16.58 3.84 4.60
CA LEU A 91 16.50 4.52 5.92
C LEU A 91 16.25 3.48 7.04
N TYR A 92 15.28 2.58 6.83
CA TYR A 92 15.00 1.49 7.78
C TYR A 92 16.26 0.64 8.04
N LYS A 93 16.96 0.18 6.98
CA LYS A 93 18.17 -0.64 7.11
C LYS A 93 19.32 0.08 7.79
N MET A 94 19.43 1.39 7.64
CA MET A 94 20.41 2.18 8.40
C MET A 94 20.15 2.09 9.92
N THR A 95 18.90 2.13 10.35
CA THR A 95 18.54 1.96 11.77
C THR A 95 18.82 0.56 12.29
N VAL A 96 18.62 -0.46 11.44
CA VAL A 96 18.99 -1.85 11.76
C VAL A 96 20.50 -1.99 11.87
N LYS A 97 21.25 -1.49 10.88
CA LYS A 97 22.72 -1.59 10.82
C LYS A 97 23.42 -0.90 11.98
N SER A 98 22.87 0.22 12.43
CA SER A 98 23.40 0.99 13.56
C SER A 98 23.05 0.42 14.94
N GLY A 99 22.23 -0.64 15.01
CA GLY A 99 21.74 -1.23 16.27
C GLY A 99 20.58 -0.48 16.92
N HIS A 100 20.22 0.72 16.44
CA HIS A 100 19.14 1.52 17.03
C HIS A 100 17.77 0.86 16.91
N PHE A 101 17.56 0.05 15.88
CA PHE A 101 16.31 -0.70 15.73
C PHE A 101 16.10 -1.71 16.89
N ALA A 102 17.17 -2.29 17.42
CA ALA A 102 17.08 -3.17 18.59
C ALA A 102 16.58 -2.38 19.82
N ILE A 103 17.05 -1.15 20.02
CA ILE A 103 16.61 -0.27 21.12
C ILE A 103 15.10 0.07 20.96
N ILE A 104 14.67 0.38 19.72
CA ILE A 104 13.24 0.62 19.44
C ILE A 104 12.42 -0.62 19.82
N ARG A 105 12.82 -1.79 19.34
CA ARG A 105 12.16 -3.07 19.64
C ARG A 105 12.07 -3.31 21.14
N ASP A 106 13.18 -3.18 21.83
CA ASP A 106 13.26 -3.46 23.27
C ASP A 106 12.39 -2.49 24.09
N SER A 107 12.37 -1.19 23.71
CA SER A 107 11.52 -0.18 24.33
C SER A 107 10.03 -0.47 24.22
N ILE A 108 9.61 -1.13 23.14
CA ILE A 108 8.20 -1.48 22.90
C ILE A 108 7.82 -2.77 23.62
N THR A 109 8.69 -3.78 23.58
CA THR A 109 8.39 -5.10 24.18
C THR A 109 8.34 -5.09 25.70
N SER A 110 8.99 -4.13 26.33
CA SER A 110 9.01 -3.98 27.81
C SER A 110 7.77 -3.28 28.41
N LEU A 111 6.83 -2.78 27.59
CA LEU A 111 5.73 -1.94 28.07
C LEU A 111 4.65 -2.67 28.88
N THR A 112 4.43 -3.97 28.65
CA THR A 112 3.34 -4.73 29.29
C THR A 112 3.54 -6.24 29.16
N ASP A 113 3.01 -7.00 30.13
CA ASP A 113 2.96 -8.47 30.10
C ASP A 113 1.61 -9.02 29.62
N ASP A 114 0.59 -8.20 29.43
CA ASP A 114 -0.71 -8.62 28.93
C ASP A 114 -0.67 -8.84 27.42
N ARG A 115 -0.93 -10.09 26.99
CA ARG A 115 -0.83 -10.48 25.57
C ARG A 115 -1.78 -9.70 24.65
N ARG A 116 -2.92 -9.24 25.17
CA ARG A 116 -3.89 -8.42 24.43
C ARG A 116 -3.29 -7.05 24.12
N ILE A 117 -2.66 -6.42 25.12
CA ILE A 117 -2.02 -5.12 24.96
C ILE A 117 -0.74 -5.24 24.12
N GLN A 118 0.03 -6.32 24.27
CA GLN A 118 1.20 -6.59 23.41
C GLN A 118 0.79 -6.70 21.94
N ALA A 119 -0.33 -7.37 21.63
CA ALA A 119 -0.83 -7.45 20.27
C ALA A 119 -1.20 -6.07 19.70
N LEU A 120 -1.81 -5.17 20.51
CA LEU A 120 -2.13 -3.80 20.09
C LEU A 120 -0.86 -2.99 19.83
N ILE A 121 0.12 -3.08 20.70
CA ILE A 121 1.35 -2.30 20.59
C ILE A 121 2.19 -2.84 19.43
N ILE A 122 2.42 -4.15 19.35
CA ILE A 122 3.39 -4.76 18.43
C ILE A 122 2.75 -5.05 17.07
N ALA A 123 1.63 -5.78 17.01
CA ALA A 123 1.03 -6.15 15.74
C ALA A 123 0.34 -4.97 15.07
N PHE A 124 -0.41 -4.15 15.81
CA PHE A 124 -1.16 -3.04 15.23
C PHE A 124 -0.32 -1.77 15.14
N SER A 125 0.01 -1.09 16.25
CA SER A 125 0.65 0.23 16.19
C SER A 125 2.07 0.17 15.62
N PHE A 126 2.94 -0.70 16.14
CA PHE A 126 4.31 -0.83 15.64
C PHE A 126 4.37 -1.49 14.26
N GLY A 127 3.48 -2.46 13.99
CA GLY A 127 3.35 -3.05 12.67
C GLY A 127 2.97 -2.02 11.60
N ALA A 128 2.02 -1.13 11.92
CA ALA A 128 1.64 -0.02 11.05
C ALA A 128 2.77 0.98 10.85
N PHE A 129 3.55 1.27 11.90
CA PHE A 129 4.74 2.12 11.79
C PHE A 129 5.76 1.53 10.81
N LEU A 130 6.05 0.24 10.92
CA LEU A 130 6.97 -0.45 10.02
C LEU A 130 6.43 -0.49 8.57
N GLU A 131 5.10 -0.66 8.39
CA GLU A 131 4.49 -0.64 7.05
C GLU A 131 4.63 0.75 6.43
N GLY A 132 4.34 1.81 7.18
CA GLY A 132 4.53 3.19 6.73
C GLY A 132 5.98 3.52 6.38
N ALA A 133 6.93 3.03 7.19
CA ALA A 133 8.35 3.32 7.01
C ALA A 133 9.04 2.51 5.90
N ALA A 134 8.69 1.23 5.73
CA ALA A 134 9.42 0.31 4.86
C ALA A 134 8.53 -0.56 3.95
N GLY A 135 7.36 -0.99 4.40
CA GLY A 135 6.46 -1.85 3.62
C GLY A 135 7.04 -3.24 3.25
N PHE A 136 6.62 -3.78 2.10
CA PHE A 136 7.16 -4.99 1.42
C PHE A 136 7.19 -6.29 2.24
N GLY A 137 6.26 -6.48 3.17
CA GLY A 137 6.14 -7.70 3.99
C GLY A 137 7.09 -7.76 5.19
N ALA A 138 8.11 -6.91 5.28
CA ALA A 138 8.98 -6.80 6.45
C ALA A 138 8.19 -6.52 7.75
N PRO A 139 7.18 -5.65 7.77
CA PRO A 139 6.39 -5.36 8.96
C PRO A 139 5.79 -6.61 9.60
N VAL A 140 5.09 -7.42 8.80
CA VAL A 140 4.44 -8.65 9.28
C VAL A 140 5.48 -9.67 9.78
N ALA A 141 6.59 -9.83 9.06
CA ALA A 141 7.67 -10.74 9.46
C ALA A 141 8.27 -10.35 10.81
N ILE A 142 8.61 -9.08 10.99
CA ILE A 142 9.25 -8.57 12.19
C ILE A 142 8.30 -8.65 13.39
N THR A 143 7.07 -8.17 13.24
CA THR A 143 6.10 -8.15 14.35
C THR A 143 5.66 -9.55 14.74
N ALA A 144 5.47 -10.46 13.77
CA ALA A 144 5.14 -11.85 14.06
C ALA A 144 6.28 -12.57 14.79
N ALA A 145 7.53 -12.38 14.37
CA ALA A 145 8.70 -12.93 15.06
C ALA A 145 8.85 -12.37 16.48
N LEU A 146 8.58 -11.06 16.68
CA LEU A 146 8.57 -10.45 18.02
C LEU A 146 7.50 -11.08 18.93
N LEU A 147 6.28 -11.27 18.42
CA LEU A 147 5.21 -11.90 19.19
C LEU A 147 5.54 -13.35 19.55
N VAL A 148 6.16 -14.11 18.62
CA VAL A 148 6.64 -15.47 18.94
C VAL A 148 7.73 -15.44 20.01
N GLY A 149 8.67 -14.49 19.93
CA GLY A 149 9.69 -14.27 20.97
C GLY A 149 9.09 -13.95 22.35
N LEU A 150 7.89 -13.36 22.38
CA LEU A 150 7.12 -13.07 23.60
C LEU A 150 6.26 -14.26 24.07
N GLY A 151 6.25 -15.40 23.37
CA GLY A 151 5.51 -16.60 23.76
C GLY A 151 4.18 -16.81 23.02
N PHE A 152 3.86 -16.00 22.01
CA PHE A 152 2.68 -16.26 21.17
C PHE A 152 2.91 -17.53 20.33
N LYS A 153 1.83 -18.31 20.13
CA LYS A 153 1.86 -19.44 19.21
C LYS A 153 2.13 -18.95 17.78
N PRO A 154 3.05 -19.56 17.03
CA PRO A 154 3.46 -19.08 15.70
C PRO A 154 2.32 -18.75 14.74
N LEU A 155 1.31 -19.64 14.64
CA LEU A 155 0.15 -19.43 13.77
C LEU A 155 -0.68 -18.20 14.16
N TYR A 156 -0.88 -18.00 15.47
CA TYR A 156 -1.60 -16.83 15.97
C TYR A 156 -0.79 -15.55 15.76
N ALA A 157 0.51 -15.57 16.06
CA ALA A 157 1.38 -14.42 15.87
C ALA A 157 1.37 -13.94 14.40
N ALA A 158 1.59 -14.86 13.45
CA ALA A 158 1.55 -14.54 12.03
C ALA A 158 0.16 -14.05 11.58
N GLY A 159 -0.90 -14.79 11.95
CA GLY A 159 -2.27 -14.46 11.57
C GLY A 159 -2.74 -13.11 12.08
N ILE A 160 -2.46 -12.79 13.36
CA ILE A 160 -2.81 -11.50 13.97
C ILE A 160 -2.07 -10.35 13.29
N CYS A 161 -0.77 -10.51 13.04
CA CYS A 161 0.02 -9.47 12.35
C CYS A 161 -0.49 -9.23 10.92
N MET A 162 -0.91 -10.27 10.20
CA MET A 162 -1.51 -10.13 8.87
C MET A 162 -2.86 -9.40 8.92
N VAL A 163 -3.70 -9.68 9.90
CA VAL A 163 -4.97 -8.95 10.09
C VAL A 163 -4.71 -7.51 10.50
N ALA A 164 -3.77 -7.25 11.42
CA ALA A 164 -3.40 -5.91 11.85
C ALA A 164 -2.87 -5.04 10.71
N ASN A 165 -2.12 -5.65 9.80
CA ASN A 165 -1.51 -4.97 8.66
C ASN A 165 -2.55 -4.41 7.65
N THR A 166 -3.83 -4.80 7.75
CA THR A 166 -4.90 -4.25 6.91
C THR A 166 -5.08 -2.73 7.08
N ALA A 167 -4.84 -2.20 8.27
CA ALA A 167 -5.05 -0.77 8.55
C ALA A 167 -4.06 0.15 7.80
N PRO A 168 -2.73 -0.17 7.73
CA PRO A 168 -1.75 0.71 7.12
C PRO A 168 -1.47 0.47 5.63
N VAL A 169 -1.76 -0.70 5.07
CA VAL A 169 -1.22 -1.12 3.75
C VAL A 169 -1.40 -0.11 2.62
N ALA A 170 -2.52 0.63 2.57
CA ALA A 170 -2.77 1.61 1.51
C ALA A 170 -1.76 2.77 1.49
N PHE A 171 -1.22 3.13 2.64
CA PHE A 171 -0.23 4.20 2.79
C PHE A 171 1.17 3.68 3.10
N GLY A 172 1.41 2.37 2.91
CA GLY A 172 2.68 1.73 3.18
C GLY A 172 3.84 2.29 2.34
N ALA A 173 5.08 2.09 2.81
CA ALA A 173 6.30 2.60 2.17
C ALA A 173 6.16 4.09 1.76
N VAL A 174 5.83 4.94 2.73
CA VAL A 174 5.68 6.40 2.57
C VAL A 174 4.67 6.75 1.45
N GLY A 175 3.53 6.05 1.43
CA GLY A 175 2.43 6.33 0.50
C GLY A 175 2.62 5.83 -0.93
N ALA A 176 3.59 4.96 -1.19
CA ALA A 176 3.87 4.46 -2.53
C ALA A 176 2.65 3.88 -3.27
N PRO A 177 1.72 3.12 -2.64
CA PRO A 177 0.53 2.61 -3.32
C PRO A 177 -0.40 3.70 -3.86
N VAL A 178 -0.56 4.78 -3.11
CA VAL A 178 -1.41 5.93 -3.52
C VAL A 178 -0.69 6.79 -4.54
N THR A 179 0.61 7.05 -4.33
CA THR A 179 1.44 7.78 -5.30
C THR A 179 1.42 7.13 -6.69
N ALA A 180 1.34 5.79 -6.75
CA ALA A 180 1.25 5.04 -8.00
C ALA A 180 0.00 5.36 -8.83
N LEU A 181 -1.07 5.85 -8.20
CA LEU A 181 -2.31 6.26 -8.85
C LEU A 181 -2.30 7.71 -9.37
N ASP A 182 -1.27 8.51 -9.04
CA ASP A 182 -1.21 9.93 -9.37
C ASP A 182 -1.34 10.22 -10.87
N GLY A 183 -2.46 10.79 -11.27
CA GLY A 183 -2.76 11.10 -12.66
C GLY A 183 -3.04 9.89 -13.56
N LEU A 184 -3.12 8.68 -13.01
CA LEU A 184 -3.50 7.47 -13.75
C LEU A 184 -4.99 7.47 -14.12
N ALA A 185 -5.81 8.00 -13.25
CA ALA A 185 -7.25 8.15 -13.42
C ALA A 185 -7.63 9.61 -13.67
N THR A 186 -8.79 9.83 -14.27
CA THR A 186 -9.31 11.17 -14.59
C THR A 186 -10.79 11.28 -14.25
N TYR A 187 -11.24 12.47 -13.86
CA TYR A 187 -12.65 12.79 -13.79
C TYR A 187 -13.30 12.78 -15.18
N ALA A 188 -14.64 12.84 -15.24
CA ALA A 188 -15.38 12.84 -16.49
C ALA A 188 -15.05 14.06 -17.39
N ASN A 189 -14.67 15.19 -16.79
CA ASN A 189 -14.22 16.40 -17.50
C ASN A 189 -12.79 16.26 -18.10
N GLY A 190 -12.07 15.17 -17.79
CA GLY A 190 -10.71 14.90 -18.23
C GLY A 190 -9.62 15.41 -17.28
N THR A 191 -9.97 16.05 -16.17
CA THR A 191 -9.01 16.49 -15.13
C THR A 191 -8.39 15.27 -14.46
N PRO A 192 -7.05 15.17 -14.33
CA PRO A 192 -6.40 14.09 -13.61
C PRO A 192 -6.80 14.10 -12.13
N ILE A 193 -7.04 12.90 -11.58
CA ILE A 193 -7.25 12.73 -10.13
C ILE A 193 -5.87 12.70 -9.47
N ALA A 194 -5.64 13.61 -8.54
CA ALA A 194 -4.36 13.71 -7.85
C ALA A 194 -4.22 12.66 -6.72
N ALA A 195 -3.00 12.22 -6.45
CA ALA A 195 -2.72 11.31 -5.32
C ALA A 195 -3.24 11.84 -3.98
N THR A 196 -3.20 13.16 -3.77
CA THR A 196 -3.72 13.80 -2.55
C THR A 196 -5.24 13.68 -2.41
N GLU A 197 -6.00 13.71 -3.51
CA GLU A 197 -7.45 13.51 -3.51
C GLU A 197 -7.79 12.04 -3.21
N ILE A 198 -7.03 11.12 -3.83
CA ILE A 198 -7.16 9.67 -3.59
C ILE A 198 -6.83 9.37 -2.13
N ALA A 199 -5.75 9.95 -1.58
CA ALA A 199 -5.38 9.82 -0.17
C ALA A 199 -6.50 10.29 0.76
N ALA A 200 -7.09 11.46 0.47
CA ALA A 200 -8.21 12.00 1.24
C ALA A 200 -9.42 11.08 1.20
N MET A 201 -9.72 10.46 0.06
CA MET A 201 -10.86 9.54 -0.07
C MET A 201 -10.59 8.21 0.65
N ILE A 202 -9.40 7.60 0.50
CA ILE A 202 -8.97 6.43 1.26
C ILE A 202 -9.03 6.73 2.77
N GLY A 203 -8.56 7.92 3.17
CA GLY A 203 -8.61 8.39 4.55
C GLY A 203 -10.02 8.72 5.07
N ARG A 204 -11.05 8.51 4.28
CA ARG A 204 -12.47 8.53 4.66
C ARG A 204 -13.13 7.16 4.59
N GLN A 205 -12.42 6.16 4.07
CA GLN A 205 -12.83 4.75 4.02
C GLN A 205 -12.15 3.94 5.13
N LEU A 206 -10.81 3.94 5.16
CA LEU A 206 -10.03 3.07 6.04
C LEU A 206 -10.11 3.41 7.55
N PRO A 207 -10.21 4.67 8.02
CA PRO A 207 -10.34 4.95 9.45
C PRO A 207 -11.54 4.24 10.10
N LEU A 208 -12.63 4.03 9.36
CA LEU A 208 -13.78 3.26 9.82
C LEU A 208 -13.45 1.78 10.04
N VAL A 209 -12.51 1.25 9.27
CA VAL A 209 -11.98 -0.12 9.46
C VAL A 209 -10.91 -0.11 10.54
N SER A 210 -9.99 0.85 10.52
CA SER A 210 -8.84 0.94 11.43
C SER A 210 -9.25 1.06 12.90
N ILE A 211 -10.34 1.78 13.21
CA ILE A 211 -10.87 1.87 14.57
C ILE A 211 -11.37 0.51 15.08
N PHE A 212 -11.86 -0.34 14.17
CA PHE A 212 -12.39 -1.65 14.50
C PHE A 212 -11.30 -2.72 14.64
N ILE A 213 -10.18 -2.60 13.91
CA ILE A 213 -9.11 -3.62 13.87
C ILE A 213 -8.58 -3.98 15.28
N PRO A 214 -8.21 -3.06 16.19
CA PRO A 214 -7.76 -3.42 17.55
C PRO A 214 -8.76 -4.30 18.29
N PHE A 215 -10.04 -3.96 18.20
CA PHE A 215 -11.14 -4.74 18.78
C PHE A 215 -11.18 -6.15 18.20
N TYR A 216 -11.10 -6.23 16.89
CA TYR A 216 -11.17 -7.48 16.15
C TYR A 216 -9.97 -8.40 16.43
N LEU A 217 -8.76 -7.84 16.55
CA LEU A 217 -7.56 -8.59 16.92
C LEU A 217 -7.71 -9.30 18.27
N VAL A 218 -8.12 -8.55 19.30
CA VAL A 218 -8.28 -9.12 20.64
C VAL A 218 -9.46 -10.08 20.69
N LEU A 219 -10.52 -9.83 19.91
CA LEU A 219 -11.66 -10.74 19.78
C LEU A 219 -11.25 -12.11 19.23
N ILE A 220 -10.40 -12.12 18.18
CA ILE A 220 -9.86 -13.36 17.60
C ILE A 220 -9.01 -14.13 18.62
N MET A 221 -8.23 -13.42 19.45
CA MET A 221 -7.30 -14.02 20.41
C MET A 221 -7.99 -14.56 21.66
N ALA A 222 -8.82 -13.74 22.28
CA ALA A 222 -9.26 -13.93 23.67
C ALA A 222 -10.78 -14.11 23.81
N GLY A 223 -11.55 -13.91 22.74
CA GLY A 223 -13.00 -13.95 22.75
C GLY A 223 -13.63 -12.70 23.37
N PHE A 224 -14.95 -12.52 23.17
CA PHE A 224 -15.67 -11.28 23.44
C PHE A 224 -15.53 -10.77 24.88
N LYS A 225 -15.73 -11.65 25.88
CA LYS A 225 -15.66 -11.28 27.30
C LYS A 225 -14.30 -10.69 27.69
N LYS A 226 -13.22 -11.33 27.24
CA LYS A 226 -11.85 -10.89 27.52
C LYS A 226 -11.46 -9.64 26.72
N THR A 227 -12.05 -9.46 25.56
CA THR A 227 -11.90 -8.23 24.76
C THR A 227 -12.48 -7.03 25.51
N MET A 228 -13.68 -7.18 26.06
CA MET A 228 -14.34 -6.10 26.80
C MET A 228 -13.61 -5.70 28.09
N GLU A 229 -12.79 -6.57 28.69
CA GLU A 229 -11.96 -6.20 29.85
C GLU A 229 -10.90 -5.14 29.53
N VAL A 230 -10.50 -5.00 28.25
CA VAL A 230 -9.46 -4.06 27.81
C VAL A 230 -9.98 -3.00 26.84
N TRP A 231 -11.30 -2.76 26.80
CA TRP A 231 -11.95 -1.82 25.89
C TRP A 231 -11.32 -0.41 25.87
N PRO A 232 -10.80 0.17 26.99
CA PRO A 232 -10.17 1.49 26.94
C PRO A 232 -8.91 1.48 26.06
N ALA A 233 -8.09 0.43 26.13
CA ALA A 233 -6.90 0.30 25.30
C ALA A 233 -7.25 0.09 23.82
N LEU A 234 -8.32 -0.67 23.54
CA LEU A 234 -8.81 -0.89 22.18
C LEU A 234 -9.28 0.42 21.54
N LEU A 235 -10.08 1.20 22.28
CA LEU A 235 -10.60 2.47 21.82
C LEU A 235 -9.49 3.51 21.64
N VAL A 236 -8.57 3.60 22.59
CA VAL A 236 -7.44 4.54 22.51
C VAL A 236 -6.54 4.18 21.34
N SER A 237 -6.20 2.90 21.16
CA SER A 237 -5.36 2.46 20.05
C SER A 237 -6.02 2.72 18.69
N GLY A 238 -7.22 2.16 18.48
CA GLY A 238 -7.93 2.28 17.21
C GLY A 238 -8.43 3.70 16.92
N GLY A 239 -8.96 4.39 17.94
CA GLY A 239 -9.50 5.73 17.81
C GLY A 239 -8.43 6.77 17.49
N SER A 240 -7.30 6.76 18.24
CA SER A 240 -6.19 7.67 17.97
C SER A 240 -5.53 7.41 16.62
N PHE A 241 -5.40 6.14 16.23
CA PHE A 241 -4.93 5.76 14.89
C PHE A 241 -5.86 6.31 13.80
N ALA A 242 -7.16 6.03 13.90
CA ALA A 242 -8.14 6.42 12.91
C ALA A 242 -8.25 7.95 12.76
N ILE A 243 -8.23 8.70 13.86
CA ILE A 243 -8.24 10.17 13.84
C ILE A 243 -6.97 10.70 13.15
N ALA A 244 -5.80 10.21 13.52
CA ALA A 244 -4.55 10.63 12.92
C ALA A 244 -4.45 10.24 11.44
N GLN A 245 -4.96 9.05 11.05
CA GLN A 245 -5.03 8.59 9.66
C GLN A 245 -5.95 9.50 8.83
N PHE A 246 -7.12 9.85 9.36
CA PHE A 246 -8.02 10.79 8.72
C PHE A 246 -7.38 12.17 8.55
N LEU A 247 -6.84 12.75 9.60
CA LEU A 247 -6.27 14.10 9.56
C LEU A 247 -5.06 14.16 8.61
N SER A 248 -4.13 13.22 8.71
CA SER A 248 -2.93 13.24 7.87
C SER A 248 -3.25 13.00 6.39
N SER A 249 -4.11 12.05 6.06
CA SER A 249 -4.47 11.76 4.66
C SER A 249 -5.28 12.87 4.00
N ASN A 250 -6.10 13.59 4.75
CA ASN A 250 -6.92 14.67 4.21
C ASN A 250 -6.20 16.02 4.11
N TYR A 251 -5.19 16.27 4.98
CA TYR A 251 -4.56 17.59 5.07
C TYR A 251 -3.05 17.59 4.76
N MET A 252 -2.39 16.43 4.79
CA MET A 252 -0.94 16.32 4.59
C MET A 252 -0.54 15.46 3.37
N GLY A 253 -1.51 14.78 2.76
CA GLY A 253 -1.30 13.93 1.58
C GLY A 253 -1.06 12.46 1.92
N GLU A 254 -0.57 11.71 0.92
CA GLU A 254 -0.47 10.24 0.97
C GLU A 254 0.77 9.70 1.73
N GLN A 255 1.76 10.53 2.01
CA GLN A 255 3.07 10.07 2.49
C GLN A 255 3.14 9.79 4.00
N LEU A 256 2.38 10.55 4.79
CA LEU A 256 2.50 10.55 6.25
C LEU A 256 1.43 9.77 7.03
N PRO A 257 0.29 9.33 6.45
CA PRO A 257 -0.80 8.77 7.23
C PRO A 257 -0.38 7.62 8.15
N ASP A 258 0.37 6.64 7.64
CA ASP A 258 0.77 5.49 8.45
C ASP A 258 1.77 5.84 9.55
N ILE A 259 2.76 6.67 9.23
CA ILE A 259 3.79 7.07 10.19
C ILE A 259 3.15 7.85 11.35
N LEU A 260 2.32 8.85 11.02
CA LEU A 260 1.67 9.66 12.05
C LEU A 260 0.64 8.89 12.85
N SER A 261 -0.24 8.11 12.19
CA SER A 261 -1.28 7.33 12.87
C SER A 261 -0.68 6.30 13.82
N SER A 262 0.36 5.61 13.38
CA SER A 262 1.03 4.59 14.19
C SER A 262 1.76 5.19 15.38
N LEU A 263 2.48 6.30 15.20
CA LEU A 263 3.15 7.01 16.30
C LEU A 263 2.13 7.57 17.30
N VAL A 264 1.05 8.21 16.82
CA VAL A 264 -0.01 8.73 17.68
C VAL A 264 -0.67 7.60 18.46
N SER A 265 -0.98 6.47 17.79
CA SER A 265 -1.54 5.29 18.46
C SER A 265 -0.60 4.72 19.52
N LEU A 266 0.69 4.55 19.18
CA LEU A 266 1.69 4.03 20.09
C LEU A 266 1.87 4.93 21.32
N ILE A 267 2.03 6.24 21.11
CA ILE A 267 2.16 7.21 22.20
C ILE A 267 0.90 7.22 23.07
N SER A 268 -0.28 7.20 22.47
CA SER A 268 -1.55 7.21 23.19
C SER A 268 -1.72 5.99 24.08
N ILE A 269 -1.31 4.79 23.62
CA ILE A 269 -1.33 3.57 24.44
C ILE A 269 -0.31 3.68 25.57
N VAL A 270 0.91 4.16 25.31
CA VAL A 270 1.95 4.32 26.34
C VAL A 270 1.47 5.27 27.44
N ILE A 271 0.84 6.39 27.06
CA ILE A 271 0.25 7.35 28.01
C ILE A 271 -0.88 6.68 28.80
N LEU A 272 -1.79 5.98 28.12
CA LEU A 272 -2.89 5.26 28.80
C LEU A 272 -2.35 4.30 29.86
N LEU A 273 -1.32 3.52 29.55
CA LEU A 273 -0.76 2.52 30.47
C LEU A 273 -0.09 3.11 31.73
N GLN A 274 0.18 4.41 31.75
CA GLN A 274 0.65 5.11 32.97
C GLN A 274 -0.48 5.31 33.98
N PHE A 275 -1.72 5.48 33.52
CA PHE A 275 -2.89 5.80 34.35
C PHE A 275 -3.86 4.63 34.48
N TRP A 276 -3.81 3.67 33.53
CA TRP A 276 -4.73 2.56 33.48
C TRP A 276 -4.01 1.26 33.16
N LYS A 277 -4.38 0.20 33.90
CA LYS A 277 -3.89 -1.17 33.65
C LYS A 277 -5.08 -2.14 33.64
N PRO A 278 -5.02 -3.24 32.88
CA PRO A 278 -6.02 -4.29 32.95
C PRO A 278 -6.13 -4.83 34.36
N LYS A 279 -7.37 -5.12 34.84
CA LYS A 279 -7.59 -5.71 36.17
C LYS A 279 -6.96 -7.09 36.31
N THR A 280 -6.85 -7.84 35.18
CA THR A 280 -6.24 -9.18 35.12
C THR A 280 -5.30 -9.22 33.91
N THR A 281 -4.08 -9.68 34.09
CA THR A 281 -3.15 -9.96 32.99
C THR A 281 -3.60 -11.23 32.27
N TRP A 282 -3.89 -11.13 30.99
CA TRP A 282 -4.32 -12.25 30.17
C TRP A 282 -3.14 -12.89 29.43
N ARG A 283 -3.08 -14.23 29.47
CA ARG A 283 -2.08 -15.06 28.78
C ARG A 283 -2.78 -16.21 28.05
N PHE A 284 -2.10 -16.84 27.09
CA PHE A 284 -2.63 -18.04 26.45
C PHE A 284 -2.65 -19.24 27.40
N LYS A 285 -3.62 -20.15 27.23
CA LYS A 285 -3.67 -21.38 27.98
C LYS A 285 -2.40 -22.22 27.75
N GLY A 286 -1.73 -22.62 28.86
CA GLY A 286 -0.50 -23.41 28.84
C GLY A 286 0.80 -22.58 28.75
N GLU A 287 0.74 -21.27 28.94
CA GLU A 287 1.93 -20.47 29.25
C GLU A 287 2.21 -20.63 30.76
N ASP A 288 3.35 -21.26 31.09
CA ASP A 288 3.79 -21.42 32.49
C ASP A 288 4.18 -20.07 33.09
N GLU A 289 3.87 -19.90 34.40
CA GLU A 289 4.26 -18.69 35.15
C GLU A 289 5.80 -18.51 35.22
N ASP A 290 6.55 -19.62 35.03
CA ASP A 290 8.02 -19.64 35.06
C ASP A 290 8.70 -18.94 33.86
N GLN A 291 7.96 -18.53 32.84
CA GLN A 291 8.52 -17.71 31.72
C GLN A 291 8.74 -16.24 32.12
N LYS A 292 8.40 -15.81 33.33
CA LYS A 292 8.68 -14.45 33.83
C LYS A 292 10.18 -14.11 33.83
N ASP A 293 11.05 -15.11 33.98
CA ASP A 293 12.50 -14.88 34.16
C ASP A 293 13.30 -14.87 32.88
N LYS A 294 12.71 -15.09 31.68
CA LYS A 294 13.45 -15.22 30.43
C LYS A 294 13.55 -13.94 29.59
N GLN A 295 12.86 -12.87 29.96
CA GLN A 295 12.95 -11.60 29.22
C GLN A 295 13.78 -10.56 30.00
N ASN A 296 15.09 -10.78 30.10
CA ASN A 296 16.02 -9.70 30.39
C ASN A 296 16.10 -8.77 29.16
N VAL A 297 15.02 -7.98 28.92
CA VAL A 297 15.07 -6.91 27.93
C VAL A 297 15.98 -5.83 28.52
N PRO A 298 17.07 -5.44 27.83
CA PRO A 298 17.95 -4.41 28.33
C PRO A 298 17.17 -3.11 28.59
N ALA A 299 17.36 -2.54 29.77
CA ALA A 299 16.80 -1.22 30.07
C ALA A 299 17.62 -0.15 29.33
N HIS A 300 16.96 0.59 28.45
CA HIS A 300 17.57 1.69 27.71
C HIS A 300 17.23 3.04 28.36
N SER A 301 18.17 3.99 28.32
CA SER A 301 17.90 5.34 28.78
C SER A 301 16.90 6.05 27.86
N LEU A 302 16.14 7.01 28.36
CA LEU A 302 15.24 7.84 27.55
C LEU A 302 15.96 8.52 26.40
N LYS A 303 17.24 8.91 26.62
CA LYS A 303 18.10 9.50 25.59
C LYS A 303 18.38 8.49 24.47
N ASP A 304 18.71 7.23 24.80
CA ASP A 304 19.01 6.20 23.81
C ASP A 304 17.74 5.87 22.99
N ILE A 305 16.59 5.79 23.66
CA ILE A 305 15.29 5.59 23.00
C ILE A 305 15.00 6.75 22.04
N PHE A 306 15.16 8.01 22.48
CA PHE A 306 14.96 9.17 21.61
C PHE A 306 15.90 9.18 20.40
N VAL A 307 17.19 8.88 20.62
CA VAL A 307 18.16 8.76 19.53
C VAL A 307 17.78 7.63 18.57
N ALA A 308 17.32 6.51 19.07
CA ALA A 308 16.88 5.39 18.23
C ALA A 308 15.69 5.73 17.34
N TRP A 309 14.70 6.49 17.85
CA TRP A 309 13.54 6.94 17.09
C TRP A 309 13.83 8.15 16.18
N SER A 310 14.94 8.85 16.38
CA SER A 310 15.25 10.10 15.66
C SER A 310 15.27 9.99 14.14
N PRO A 311 15.71 8.89 13.49
CA PRO A 311 15.66 8.76 12.03
C PRO A 311 14.25 8.91 11.46
N PHE A 312 13.26 8.37 12.16
CA PHE A 312 11.87 8.42 11.73
C PHE A 312 11.20 9.75 12.07
N LEU A 313 11.63 10.41 13.15
CA LEU A 313 11.23 11.80 13.45
C LEU A 313 11.78 12.77 12.39
N VAL A 314 13.05 12.61 12.01
CA VAL A 314 13.68 13.40 10.93
C VAL A 314 12.94 13.12 9.60
N LEU A 315 12.64 11.86 9.29
CA LEU A 315 11.83 11.50 8.12
C LEU A 315 10.51 12.27 8.12
N THR A 316 9.76 12.22 9.23
CA THR A 316 8.45 12.87 9.35
C THR A 316 8.56 14.39 9.11
N ILE A 317 9.55 15.04 9.72
CA ILE A 317 9.78 16.48 9.57
C ILE A 317 10.16 16.82 8.12
N ILE A 318 11.09 16.09 7.53
CA ILE A 318 11.53 16.34 6.15
C ILE A 318 10.38 16.14 5.16
N ILE A 319 9.62 15.04 5.28
CA ILE A 319 8.47 14.81 4.38
C ILE A 319 7.41 15.89 4.58
N PHE A 320 7.12 16.28 5.82
CA PHE A 320 6.20 17.39 6.06
C PHE A 320 6.67 18.68 5.35
N VAL A 321 7.95 19.04 5.48
CA VAL A 321 8.52 20.22 4.80
C VAL A 321 8.42 20.06 3.27
N TRP A 322 8.74 18.87 2.71
CA TRP A 322 8.64 18.57 1.27
C TRP A 322 7.23 18.74 0.70
N THR A 323 6.21 18.49 1.53
CA THR A 323 4.80 18.58 1.11
C THR A 323 4.20 19.97 1.25
N LEU A 324 4.87 20.91 1.89
CA LEU A 324 4.40 22.29 2.04
C LEU A 324 4.19 22.96 0.66
N LYS A 325 3.06 23.67 0.50
CA LYS A 325 2.71 24.35 -0.76
C LYS A 325 3.84 25.20 -1.37
N PRO A 326 4.54 26.08 -0.59
CA PRO A 326 5.62 26.90 -1.15
C PRO A 326 6.81 26.05 -1.60
N VAL A 327 7.15 24.96 -0.87
CA VAL A 327 8.26 24.06 -1.22
C VAL A 327 7.92 23.27 -2.48
N LYS A 328 6.70 22.70 -2.57
CA LYS A 328 6.21 22.05 -3.80
C LYS A 328 6.19 23.01 -5.00
N ALA A 329 5.79 24.25 -4.80
CA ALA A 329 5.80 25.27 -5.86
C ALA A 329 7.22 25.54 -6.36
N TYR A 330 8.18 25.67 -5.46
CA TYR A 330 9.59 25.81 -5.82
C TYR A 330 10.12 24.60 -6.60
N PHE A 331 9.87 23.37 -6.15
CA PHE A 331 10.31 22.16 -6.86
C PHE A 331 9.70 22.05 -8.26
N LYS A 332 8.44 22.47 -8.45
CA LYS A 332 7.83 22.51 -9.79
C LYS A 332 8.56 23.43 -10.76
N THR A 333 9.25 24.47 -10.30
CA THR A 333 10.02 25.39 -11.20
C THR A 333 11.29 24.74 -11.74
N ILE A 334 11.85 23.76 -11.02
CA ILE A 334 13.08 23.05 -11.39
C ILE A 334 12.83 21.65 -11.92
N ALA A 335 11.57 21.16 -11.86
CA ALA A 335 11.18 19.86 -12.35
C ALA A 335 11.27 19.79 -13.87
N LEU A 336 11.88 18.72 -14.38
CA LEU A 336 11.93 18.44 -15.81
C LEU A 336 10.71 17.60 -16.20
N ASN A 337 9.87 18.17 -17.09
CA ASN A 337 8.69 17.49 -17.62
C ASN A 337 8.72 17.45 -19.14
N PRO A 338 9.70 16.76 -19.75
CA PRO A 338 9.79 16.71 -21.22
C PRO A 338 8.60 15.95 -21.80
N LYS A 339 8.11 16.43 -22.94
CA LYS A 339 7.07 15.74 -23.72
C LYS A 339 7.60 14.37 -24.15
N VAL A 340 6.77 13.33 -23.99
CA VAL A 340 7.14 11.98 -24.43
C VAL A 340 7.12 11.96 -25.96
N PRO A 341 8.25 11.66 -26.62
CA PRO A 341 8.30 11.61 -28.07
C PRO A 341 7.22 10.67 -28.63
N LEU A 342 6.77 10.93 -29.83
CA LEU A 342 5.79 10.15 -30.60
C LEU A 342 4.36 10.16 -30.02
N ILE A 343 4.15 10.03 -28.71
CA ILE A 343 2.82 9.79 -28.12
C ILE A 343 2.17 11.04 -27.52
N HIS A 344 2.94 12.11 -27.21
CA HIS A 344 2.37 13.35 -26.64
C HIS A 344 1.39 14.00 -27.62
N ASN A 345 0.11 14.08 -27.24
CA ASN A 345 -1.01 14.61 -28.04
C ASN A 345 -1.22 13.89 -29.40
N ASN A 346 -0.65 12.70 -29.59
CA ASN A 346 -0.80 11.90 -30.80
C ASN A 346 -1.69 10.66 -30.59
N ILE A 347 -2.21 10.46 -29.38
CA ILE A 347 -3.21 9.42 -29.05
C ILE A 347 -4.53 10.12 -28.72
N ILE A 348 -5.61 9.71 -29.38
CA ILE A 348 -6.97 10.23 -29.16
C ILE A 348 -7.73 9.19 -28.32
N ASN A 349 -8.29 9.61 -27.18
CA ASN A 349 -9.04 8.74 -26.29
C ASN A 349 -10.37 8.30 -26.92
N SER A 350 -10.72 7.01 -26.82
CA SER A 350 -11.92 6.42 -27.43
C SER A 350 -13.25 6.87 -26.78
N ILE A 351 -13.22 7.39 -25.56
CA ILE A 351 -14.43 7.81 -24.82
C ILE A 351 -14.58 9.33 -24.86
N SER A 352 -13.53 10.06 -24.47
CA SER A 352 -13.59 11.52 -24.39
C SER A 352 -13.33 12.24 -25.71
N HIS A 353 -12.83 11.52 -26.72
CA HIS A 353 -12.39 12.05 -28.03
C HIS A 353 -11.36 13.18 -27.94
N LYS A 354 -10.66 13.28 -26.77
CA LYS A 354 -9.60 14.28 -26.53
C LYS A 354 -8.22 13.66 -26.73
N GLU A 355 -7.26 14.50 -27.07
CA GLU A 355 -5.85 14.13 -27.16
C GLU A 355 -5.29 13.80 -25.78
N ILE A 356 -4.48 12.74 -25.69
CA ILE A 356 -3.83 12.33 -24.45
C ILE A 356 -2.47 13.02 -24.36
N ALA A 357 -2.32 13.89 -23.36
CA ALA A 357 -1.03 14.49 -23.05
C ALA A 357 -0.13 13.43 -22.35
N ALA A 358 1.08 13.26 -22.88
CA ALA A 358 2.09 12.37 -22.30
C ALA A 358 3.38 13.15 -22.02
N VAL A 359 3.76 13.25 -20.76
CA VAL A 359 4.98 13.92 -20.30
C VAL A 359 5.72 13.04 -19.31
N PHE A 360 7.05 12.99 -19.40
CA PHE A 360 7.85 12.37 -18.37
C PHE A 360 7.86 13.27 -17.12
N LYS A 361 7.51 12.72 -15.99
CA LYS A 361 7.62 13.42 -14.69
C LYS A 361 9.02 13.12 -14.09
N LEU A 362 10.04 13.88 -14.50
CA LEU A 362 11.42 13.73 -14.02
C LEU A 362 11.73 14.76 -12.92
N ASP A 363 10.93 14.74 -11.87
CA ASP A 363 11.16 15.57 -10.69
C ASP A 363 12.07 14.84 -9.68
N LEU A 364 13.38 14.83 -9.98
CA LEU A 364 14.37 14.16 -9.14
C LEU A 364 14.51 14.83 -7.76
N ILE A 365 14.49 16.16 -7.71
CA ILE A 365 14.73 16.91 -6.46
C ILE A 365 13.45 16.99 -5.62
N GLY A 366 12.34 17.34 -6.24
CA GLY A 366 11.05 17.43 -5.53
C GLY A 366 10.40 16.08 -5.23
N SER A 367 10.93 14.98 -5.80
CA SER A 367 10.48 13.62 -5.50
C SER A 367 10.56 13.32 -4.00
N ILE A 368 9.52 12.71 -3.48
CA ILE A 368 9.44 12.24 -2.08
C ILE A 368 10.61 11.30 -1.74
N GLY A 369 11.00 10.43 -2.68
CA GLY A 369 12.17 9.56 -2.49
C GLY A 369 13.46 10.32 -2.20
N THR A 370 13.64 11.50 -2.80
CA THR A 370 14.79 12.37 -2.50
C THR A 370 14.67 13.01 -1.11
N GLY A 371 13.48 13.42 -0.71
CA GLY A 371 13.21 13.86 0.67
C GLY A 371 13.56 12.76 1.69
N ILE A 372 13.18 11.50 1.42
CA ILE A 372 13.53 10.35 2.27
C ILE A 372 15.05 10.14 2.29
N LEU A 373 15.74 10.24 1.14
CA LEU A 373 17.19 10.12 1.08
C LEU A 373 17.87 11.21 1.91
N VAL A 374 17.40 12.46 1.84
CA VAL A 374 17.90 13.58 2.67
C VAL A 374 17.70 13.27 4.15
N ALA A 375 16.51 12.78 4.53
CA ALA A 375 16.24 12.37 5.91
C ALA A 375 17.20 11.24 6.36
N ALA A 376 17.48 10.26 5.52
CA ALA A 376 18.42 9.18 5.80
C ALA A 376 19.85 9.71 6.01
N LEU A 377 20.30 10.62 5.13
CA LEU A 377 21.64 11.21 5.23
C LEU A 377 21.79 12.13 6.45
N LEU A 378 20.76 12.86 6.85
CA LEU A 378 20.77 13.63 8.10
C LEU A 378 20.77 12.71 9.32
N SER A 379 19.95 11.68 9.30
CA SER A 379 19.87 10.68 10.38
C SER A 379 21.19 9.96 10.62
N LYS A 380 21.99 9.73 9.56
CA LYS A 380 23.33 9.14 9.65
C LYS A 380 24.20 9.80 10.71
N PHE A 381 24.16 11.12 10.80
CA PHE A 381 24.96 11.87 11.79
C PHE A 381 24.46 11.64 13.21
N ILE A 382 23.14 11.52 13.41
CA ILE A 382 22.53 11.31 14.73
C ILE A 382 22.83 9.89 15.23
N ILE A 383 22.65 8.88 14.37
CA ILE A 383 22.91 7.46 14.69
C ILE A 383 24.39 7.08 14.56
N LYS A 384 25.26 8.04 14.24
CA LYS A 384 26.72 7.89 14.14
C LYS A 384 27.19 6.76 13.22
N LEU A 385 26.49 6.55 12.11
CA LEU A 385 26.87 5.54 11.12
C LEU A 385 28.02 6.05 10.25
N SER A 386 29.03 5.22 9.96
CA SER A 386 30.14 5.59 9.08
C SER A 386 29.69 5.80 7.63
N TRP A 387 30.40 6.62 6.85
CA TRP A 387 30.10 6.78 5.41
C TRP A 387 30.25 5.46 4.65
N LYS A 388 31.24 4.64 5.04
CA LYS A 388 31.47 3.31 4.47
C LYS A 388 30.27 2.41 4.71
N ASP A 389 29.75 2.35 5.94
CA ASP A 389 28.59 1.53 6.26
C ASP A 389 27.31 2.08 5.62
N THR A 390 27.16 3.42 5.57
CA THR A 390 26.03 4.06 4.88
C THR A 390 25.97 3.67 3.41
N PHE A 391 27.09 3.79 2.69
CA PHE A 391 27.17 3.39 1.27
C PHE A 391 26.97 1.89 1.09
N LYS A 392 27.61 1.08 1.93
CA LYS A 392 27.44 -0.37 1.91
C LYS A 392 25.96 -0.76 2.13
N THR A 393 25.29 -0.16 3.10
CA THR A 393 23.87 -0.40 3.36
C THR A 393 22.99 0.01 2.18
N PHE A 394 23.33 1.10 1.47
CA PHE A 394 22.60 1.50 0.27
C PHE A 394 22.70 0.45 -0.84
N VAL A 395 23.92 -0.04 -1.12
CA VAL A 395 24.18 -1.08 -2.14
C VAL A 395 23.50 -2.40 -1.77
N GLU A 396 23.58 -2.81 -0.50
CA GLU A 396 22.90 -4.00 0.02
C GLU A 396 21.39 -3.87 -0.12
N THR A 397 20.82 -2.70 0.22
CA THR A 397 19.40 -2.41 0.04
C THR A 397 18.98 -2.53 -1.43
N PHE A 398 19.71 -1.87 -2.34
CA PHE A 398 19.42 -1.97 -3.77
C PHE A 398 19.47 -3.41 -4.27
N SER A 399 20.50 -4.17 -3.87
CA SER A 399 20.64 -5.59 -4.25
C SER A 399 19.47 -6.44 -3.78
N GLU A 400 18.92 -6.15 -2.61
CA GLU A 400 17.77 -6.87 -2.05
C GLU A 400 16.47 -6.54 -2.75
N VAL A 401 16.20 -5.24 -2.99
CA VAL A 401 14.92 -4.80 -3.56
C VAL A 401 14.90 -4.76 -5.09
N LYS A 402 16.02 -4.88 -5.78
CA LYS A 402 16.13 -4.71 -7.26
C LYS A 402 15.10 -5.50 -8.07
N LEU A 403 14.78 -6.72 -7.68
CA LEU A 403 13.79 -7.53 -8.40
C LEU A 403 12.35 -7.03 -8.17
N ALA A 404 12.06 -6.49 -6.98
CA ALA A 404 10.78 -5.83 -6.70
C ALA A 404 10.65 -4.54 -7.53
N LEU A 405 11.73 -3.73 -7.61
CA LEU A 405 11.77 -2.52 -8.42
C LEU A 405 11.56 -2.84 -9.91
N LEU A 406 12.21 -3.88 -10.43
CA LEU A 406 12.00 -4.36 -11.81
C LEU A 406 10.55 -4.81 -12.04
N THR A 407 9.96 -5.53 -11.09
CA THR A 407 8.55 -5.90 -11.17
C THR A 407 7.66 -4.67 -11.32
N ILE A 408 7.87 -3.64 -10.50
CA ILE A 408 7.12 -2.38 -10.56
C ILE A 408 7.30 -1.72 -11.93
N CYS A 409 8.53 -1.59 -12.42
CA CYS A 409 8.78 -1.00 -13.75
C CYS A 409 7.98 -1.70 -14.85
N PHE A 410 7.99 -3.02 -14.90
CA PHE A 410 7.27 -3.78 -15.92
C PHE A 410 5.75 -3.68 -15.75
N VAL A 411 5.24 -3.73 -14.52
CA VAL A 411 3.80 -3.59 -14.24
C VAL A 411 3.30 -2.19 -14.58
N VAL A 412 4.08 -1.14 -14.30
CA VAL A 412 3.73 0.23 -14.72
C VAL A 412 3.77 0.36 -16.25
N GLY A 413 4.80 -0.19 -16.90
CA GLY A 413 4.86 -0.25 -18.37
C GLY A 413 3.64 -0.94 -18.95
N PHE A 414 3.23 -2.06 -18.36
CA PHE A 414 2.02 -2.78 -18.73
C PHE A 414 0.74 -1.94 -18.53
N ALA A 415 0.58 -1.27 -17.39
CA ALA A 415 -0.57 -0.41 -17.15
C ALA A 415 -0.66 0.75 -18.17
N TYR A 416 0.46 1.36 -18.50
CA TYR A 416 0.53 2.46 -19.44
C TYR A 416 0.18 2.03 -20.88
N ILE A 417 0.65 0.88 -21.34
CA ILE A 417 0.26 0.39 -22.67
C ILE A 417 -1.21 -0.02 -22.72
N MET A 418 -1.77 -0.62 -21.68
CA MET A 418 -3.21 -0.89 -21.61
C MET A 418 -4.05 0.39 -21.71
N ASN A 419 -3.61 1.46 -21.05
CA ASN A 419 -4.29 2.75 -21.09
C ASN A 419 -4.13 3.43 -22.48
N ALA A 420 -2.93 3.42 -23.03
CA ALA A 420 -2.63 4.06 -24.30
C ALA A 420 -3.27 3.36 -25.51
N SER A 421 -3.41 2.03 -25.47
CA SER A 421 -4.05 1.25 -26.56
C SER A 421 -5.57 1.32 -26.55
N GLY A 422 -6.19 1.70 -25.41
CA GLY A 422 -7.65 1.68 -25.22
C GLY A 422 -8.17 0.40 -24.54
N MET A 423 -7.32 -0.60 -24.27
CA MET A 423 -7.74 -1.84 -23.57
C MET A 423 -8.45 -1.56 -22.24
N SER A 424 -7.94 -0.62 -21.43
CA SER A 424 -8.59 -0.22 -20.16
C SER A 424 -9.96 0.39 -20.37
N ASN A 425 -10.15 1.19 -21.44
CA ASN A 425 -11.44 1.77 -21.79
C ASN A 425 -12.45 0.70 -22.20
N THR A 426 -12.03 -0.24 -23.03
CA THR A 426 -12.85 -1.38 -23.47
C THR A 426 -13.31 -2.23 -22.29
N LEU A 427 -12.38 -2.62 -21.42
CA LEU A 427 -12.69 -3.40 -20.21
C LEU A 427 -13.62 -2.65 -19.27
N GLY A 428 -13.34 -1.37 -19.01
CA GLY A 428 -14.17 -0.54 -18.13
C GLY A 428 -15.59 -0.37 -18.66
N SER A 429 -15.73 -0.15 -19.98
CA SER A 429 -17.05 -0.05 -20.62
C SER A 429 -17.82 -1.37 -20.58
N ALA A 430 -17.15 -2.51 -20.73
CA ALA A 430 -17.79 -3.82 -20.58
C ALA A 430 -18.23 -4.09 -19.14
N LEU A 431 -17.39 -3.75 -18.16
CA LEU A 431 -17.75 -3.88 -16.74
C LEU A 431 -18.87 -2.91 -16.33
N ALA A 432 -19.01 -1.76 -16.99
CA ALA A 432 -20.11 -0.84 -16.73
C ALA A 432 -21.50 -1.47 -17.02
N ALA A 433 -21.57 -2.54 -17.81
CA ALA A 433 -22.78 -3.32 -18.00
C ALA A 433 -23.28 -4.01 -16.71
N THR A 434 -22.44 -4.17 -15.68
CA THR A 434 -22.87 -4.65 -14.36
C THR A 434 -23.76 -3.65 -13.62
N GLY A 435 -23.83 -2.41 -14.10
CA GLY A 435 -24.67 -1.36 -13.55
C GLY A 435 -24.37 -1.09 -12.07
N LYS A 436 -25.43 -0.94 -11.27
CA LYS A 436 -25.30 -0.64 -9.83
C LYS A 436 -24.61 -1.73 -9.00
N ALA A 437 -24.48 -2.96 -9.50
CA ALA A 437 -23.72 -4.00 -8.80
C ALA A 437 -22.25 -3.62 -8.64
N PHE A 438 -21.70 -2.81 -9.56
CA PHE A 438 -20.32 -2.32 -9.47
C PHE A 438 -20.05 -1.50 -8.20
N LEU A 439 -21.04 -0.80 -7.66
CA LEU A 439 -20.89 -0.05 -6.41
C LEU A 439 -20.43 -0.93 -5.23
N VAL A 440 -20.81 -2.21 -5.26
CA VAL A 440 -20.40 -3.21 -4.26
C VAL A 440 -19.16 -3.98 -4.70
N LEU A 441 -19.02 -4.22 -6.01
CA LEU A 441 -17.95 -5.05 -6.56
C LEU A 441 -16.61 -4.31 -6.68
N SER A 442 -16.62 -2.98 -6.69
CA SER A 442 -15.41 -2.16 -6.86
C SER A 442 -14.30 -2.53 -5.86
N PRO A 443 -14.51 -2.63 -4.53
CA PRO A 443 -13.46 -3.07 -3.61
C PRO A 443 -12.99 -4.51 -3.86
N ALA A 444 -13.87 -5.39 -4.35
CA ALA A 444 -13.51 -6.78 -4.62
C ALA A 444 -12.48 -6.92 -5.76
N LEU A 445 -12.46 -6.00 -6.74
CA LEU A 445 -11.42 -5.96 -7.78
C LEU A 445 -10.05 -5.66 -7.17
N GLY A 446 -9.96 -4.68 -6.28
CA GLY A 446 -8.74 -4.39 -5.55
C GLY A 446 -8.29 -5.56 -4.67
N TRP A 447 -9.24 -6.19 -3.97
CA TRP A 447 -9.01 -7.38 -3.15
C TRP A 447 -8.41 -8.54 -3.97
N ILE A 448 -8.98 -8.87 -5.12
CA ILE A 448 -8.45 -9.88 -6.05
C ILE A 448 -7.06 -9.46 -6.53
N GLY A 449 -6.90 -8.18 -6.89
CA GLY A 449 -5.63 -7.64 -7.37
C GLY A 449 -4.49 -7.85 -6.37
N VAL A 450 -4.70 -7.49 -5.12
CA VAL A 450 -3.67 -7.65 -4.07
C VAL A 450 -3.53 -9.10 -3.61
N PHE A 451 -4.62 -9.86 -3.54
CA PHE A 451 -4.54 -11.31 -3.28
C PHE A 451 -3.54 -11.98 -4.23
N ILE A 452 -3.60 -11.67 -5.51
CA ILE A 452 -2.77 -12.32 -6.51
C ILE A 452 -1.37 -11.72 -6.57
N THR A 453 -1.25 -10.39 -6.56
CA THR A 453 0.04 -9.69 -6.72
C THR A 453 0.85 -9.61 -5.43
N GLY A 454 0.20 -9.69 -4.28
CA GLY A 454 0.80 -9.42 -2.97
C GLY A 454 1.14 -7.94 -2.72
N SER A 455 0.77 -7.04 -3.63
CA SER A 455 1.17 -5.63 -3.63
C SER A 455 0.01 -4.70 -3.97
N ASP A 456 -0.34 -3.82 -3.04
CA ASP A 456 -1.38 -2.81 -3.27
C ASP A 456 -0.96 -1.82 -4.37
N THR A 457 0.33 -1.45 -4.42
CA THR A 457 0.89 -0.64 -5.51
C THR A 457 0.64 -1.28 -6.88
N SER A 458 0.92 -2.58 -7.03
CA SER A 458 0.70 -3.28 -8.30
C SER A 458 -0.78 -3.41 -8.65
N ALA A 459 -1.63 -3.70 -7.68
CA ALA A 459 -3.08 -3.79 -7.89
C ALA A 459 -3.69 -2.44 -8.29
N ASN A 460 -3.23 -1.35 -7.67
CA ASN A 460 -3.64 0.01 -8.00
C ASN A 460 -3.25 0.39 -9.44
N LEU A 461 -2.05 0.04 -9.86
CA LEU A 461 -1.60 0.26 -11.24
C LEU A 461 -2.39 -0.56 -12.27
N LEU A 462 -2.72 -1.80 -11.93
CA LEU A 462 -3.47 -2.70 -12.82
C LEU A 462 -4.93 -2.26 -12.98
N PHE A 463 -5.58 -1.91 -11.90
CA PHE A 463 -7.02 -1.73 -11.87
C PHE A 463 -7.50 -0.30 -11.68
N GLY A 464 -6.66 0.65 -11.25
CA GLY A 464 -7.06 2.03 -10.98
C GLY A 464 -7.75 2.71 -12.16
N LYS A 465 -7.20 2.57 -13.37
CA LYS A 465 -7.83 3.11 -14.59
C LYS A 465 -9.12 2.38 -14.95
N LEU A 466 -9.14 1.06 -14.80
CA LEU A 466 -10.33 0.24 -15.04
C LEU A 466 -11.47 0.64 -14.08
N GLN A 467 -11.17 0.83 -12.80
CA GLN A 467 -12.11 1.31 -11.79
C GLN A 467 -12.74 2.65 -12.20
N GLN A 468 -11.90 3.59 -12.62
CA GLN A 468 -12.34 4.94 -13.04
C GLN A 468 -13.28 4.87 -14.25
N VAL A 469 -12.90 4.12 -15.29
CA VAL A 469 -13.72 4.02 -16.53
C VAL A 469 -15.07 3.36 -16.23
N THR A 470 -15.06 2.28 -15.44
CA THR A 470 -16.31 1.61 -15.04
C THR A 470 -17.19 2.53 -14.21
N ALA A 471 -16.60 3.24 -13.24
CA ALA A 471 -17.33 4.17 -12.38
C ALA A 471 -18.06 5.25 -13.19
N ASN A 472 -17.37 5.87 -14.15
CA ASN A 472 -17.97 6.84 -15.06
C ASN A 472 -19.14 6.23 -15.85
N GLY A 473 -19.01 4.97 -16.30
CA GLY A 473 -20.05 4.27 -17.06
C GLY A 473 -21.30 3.92 -16.25
N VAL A 474 -21.17 3.74 -14.92
CA VAL A 474 -22.29 3.42 -14.02
C VAL A 474 -22.82 4.62 -13.23
N GLY A 475 -22.26 5.82 -13.45
CA GLY A 475 -22.63 7.05 -12.73
C GLY A 475 -22.12 7.08 -11.28
N MET A 476 -21.07 6.33 -10.95
CA MET A 476 -20.35 6.39 -9.68
C MET A 476 -19.24 7.43 -9.75
N ASP A 477 -18.98 8.13 -8.64
CA ASP A 477 -17.84 9.03 -8.56
C ASP A 477 -16.52 8.24 -8.77
N PRO A 478 -15.71 8.58 -9.78
CA PRO A 478 -14.49 7.84 -10.09
C PRO A 478 -13.45 7.89 -8.95
N LEU A 479 -13.43 8.94 -8.14
CA LEU A 479 -12.56 9.03 -6.97
C LEU A 479 -12.89 7.96 -5.94
N VAL A 480 -14.19 7.72 -5.70
CA VAL A 480 -14.65 6.66 -4.78
C VAL A 480 -14.21 5.29 -5.27
N ALA A 481 -14.36 5.01 -6.57
CA ALA A 481 -13.99 3.71 -7.15
C ALA A 481 -12.47 3.47 -7.13
N VAL A 482 -11.68 4.49 -7.46
CA VAL A 482 -10.20 4.39 -7.43
C VAL A 482 -9.70 4.20 -5.99
N ALA A 483 -10.26 4.92 -5.03
CA ALA A 483 -9.97 4.73 -3.61
C ALA A 483 -10.42 3.35 -3.10
N ALA A 484 -11.57 2.87 -3.57
CA ALA A 484 -12.09 1.54 -3.24
C ALA A 484 -11.17 0.41 -3.70
N ASN A 485 -10.42 0.61 -4.80
CA ASN A 485 -9.40 -0.36 -5.23
C ASN A 485 -8.34 -0.56 -4.16
N ALA A 486 -7.74 0.51 -3.65
CA ALA A 486 -6.76 0.45 -2.57
C ALA A 486 -7.39 -0.07 -1.26
N SER A 487 -8.55 0.45 -0.87
CA SER A 487 -9.24 0.05 0.38
C SER A 487 -9.69 -1.41 0.37
N GLY A 488 -10.08 -1.96 -0.79
CA GLY A 488 -10.33 -3.38 -0.97
C GLY A 488 -9.03 -4.19 -1.00
N GLY A 489 -8.00 -3.63 -1.65
CA GLY A 489 -6.68 -4.23 -1.79
C GLY A 489 -6.02 -4.54 -0.45
N VAL A 490 -6.08 -3.63 0.53
CA VAL A 490 -5.46 -3.84 1.85
C VAL A 490 -5.95 -5.12 2.54
N VAL A 491 -7.22 -5.46 2.34
CA VAL A 491 -7.82 -6.67 2.91
C VAL A 491 -7.36 -7.94 2.17
N GLY A 492 -7.07 -7.83 0.86
CA GLY A 492 -6.53 -8.92 0.04
C GLY A 492 -5.11 -9.32 0.41
N LYS A 493 -4.32 -8.38 0.95
CA LYS A 493 -2.91 -8.63 1.30
C LYS A 493 -2.74 -9.75 2.31
N MET A 494 -3.64 -9.89 3.30
CA MET A 494 -3.54 -10.93 4.34
C MET A 494 -3.73 -12.37 3.83
N ILE A 495 -4.22 -12.55 2.61
CA ILE A 495 -4.38 -13.88 1.99
C ILE A 495 -3.46 -14.09 0.80
N SER A 496 -2.66 -13.08 0.43
CA SER A 496 -1.76 -13.22 -0.72
C SER A 496 -0.69 -14.28 -0.45
N PRO A 497 -0.40 -15.16 -1.42
CA PRO A 497 0.61 -16.20 -1.26
C PRO A 497 1.97 -15.66 -0.86
N GLN A 498 2.33 -14.47 -1.36
CA GLN A 498 3.59 -13.80 -1.02
C GLN A 498 3.64 -13.39 0.47
N SER A 499 2.59 -12.74 0.98
CA SER A 499 2.53 -12.31 2.39
C SER A 499 2.48 -13.51 3.33
N ILE A 500 1.73 -14.56 2.95
CA ILE A 500 1.64 -15.81 3.72
C ILE A 500 3.00 -16.48 3.80
N ALA A 501 3.74 -16.61 2.69
CA ALA A 501 5.07 -17.21 2.68
C ALA A 501 6.07 -16.45 3.56
N VAL A 502 6.06 -15.11 3.50
CA VAL A 502 6.91 -14.25 4.32
C VAL A 502 6.57 -14.40 5.81
N ALA A 503 5.28 -14.34 6.15
CA ALA A 503 4.82 -14.50 7.53
C ALA A 503 5.13 -15.89 8.09
N ALA A 504 4.88 -16.95 7.31
CA ALA A 504 5.18 -18.33 7.70
C ALA A 504 6.67 -18.56 7.94
N ALA A 505 7.52 -18.03 7.05
CA ALA A 505 8.98 -18.12 7.19
C ALA A 505 9.47 -17.43 8.48
N ALA A 506 8.94 -16.25 8.79
CA ALA A 506 9.33 -15.46 9.95
C ALA A 506 9.06 -16.16 11.30
N VAL A 507 8.04 -17.04 11.35
CA VAL A 507 7.61 -17.73 12.58
C VAL A 507 7.91 -19.24 12.57
N GLY A 508 8.69 -19.72 11.61
CA GLY A 508 9.07 -21.15 11.51
C GLY A 508 7.93 -22.08 11.05
N LEU A 509 6.96 -21.57 10.28
CA LEU A 509 5.84 -22.33 9.73
C LEU A 509 6.03 -22.64 8.23
N VAL A 510 7.27 -22.72 7.75
CA VAL A 510 7.56 -23.12 6.36
C VAL A 510 6.98 -24.52 6.09
N GLY A 511 6.22 -24.66 4.99
CA GLY A 511 5.47 -25.88 4.64
C GLY A 511 4.08 -25.98 5.30
N LYS A 512 3.68 -25.01 6.14
CA LYS A 512 2.35 -24.92 6.77
C LYS A 512 1.60 -23.65 6.34
N GLU A 513 1.94 -23.11 5.19
CA GLU A 513 1.33 -21.90 4.63
C GLU A 513 -0.19 -22.05 4.45
N SER A 514 -0.65 -23.27 4.17
CA SER A 514 -2.08 -23.57 4.05
C SER A 514 -2.86 -23.35 5.35
N ASP A 515 -2.25 -23.59 6.52
CA ASP A 515 -2.89 -23.36 7.81
C ASP A 515 -3.05 -21.87 8.07
N LEU A 516 -2.03 -21.08 7.72
CA LEU A 516 -2.09 -19.62 7.82
C LEU A 516 -3.12 -19.04 6.85
N LEU A 517 -3.21 -19.56 5.61
CA LEU A 517 -4.24 -19.17 4.65
C LEU A 517 -5.65 -19.48 5.20
N LYS A 518 -5.87 -20.69 5.72
CA LYS A 518 -7.15 -21.06 6.35
C LYS A 518 -7.52 -20.15 7.54
N PHE A 519 -6.51 -19.72 8.28
CA PHE A 519 -6.72 -18.76 9.38
C PHE A 519 -7.16 -17.41 8.84
N THR A 520 -6.46 -16.84 7.85
CA THR A 520 -6.65 -15.46 7.38
C THR A 520 -7.82 -15.29 6.41
N VAL A 521 -8.18 -16.29 5.59
CA VAL A 521 -9.18 -16.15 4.53
C VAL A 521 -10.56 -15.72 5.03
N LYS A 522 -11.02 -16.28 6.15
CA LYS A 522 -12.31 -15.90 6.75
C LYS A 522 -12.32 -14.46 7.25
N HIS A 523 -11.20 -13.99 7.78
CA HIS A 523 -11.03 -12.62 8.27
C HIS A 523 -10.92 -11.62 7.11
N SER A 524 -10.22 -12.01 6.04
CA SER A 524 -10.13 -11.23 4.81
C SER A 524 -11.53 -11.04 4.20
N PHE A 525 -12.30 -12.11 4.06
CA PHE A 525 -13.64 -12.03 3.49
C PHE A 525 -14.61 -11.20 4.35
N PHE A 526 -14.53 -11.35 5.68
CA PHE A 526 -15.33 -10.56 6.60
C PHE A 526 -15.03 -9.06 6.50
N LEU A 527 -13.75 -8.68 6.48
CA LEU A 527 -13.34 -7.28 6.36
C LEU A 527 -13.64 -6.72 4.96
N LEU A 528 -13.55 -7.55 3.90
CA LEU A 528 -13.97 -7.15 2.56
C LEU A 528 -15.44 -6.74 2.51
N ILE A 529 -16.32 -7.50 3.16
CA ILE A 529 -17.75 -7.15 3.25
C ILE A 529 -17.93 -5.78 3.91
N ILE A 530 -17.19 -5.48 4.97
CA ILE A 530 -17.26 -4.17 5.64
C ILE A 530 -16.83 -3.05 4.68
N VAL A 531 -15.72 -3.24 3.96
CA VAL A 531 -15.25 -2.25 2.97
C VAL A 531 -16.27 -2.08 1.84
N CYS A 532 -16.84 -3.16 1.33
CA CYS A 532 -17.90 -3.11 0.31
C CYS A 532 -19.13 -2.32 0.78
N ILE A 533 -19.55 -2.51 2.04
CA ILE A 533 -20.66 -1.76 2.63
C ILE A 533 -20.31 -0.26 2.71
N ILE A 534 -19.14 0.10 3.21
CA ILE A 534 -18.70 1.50 3.31
C ILE A 534 -18.71 2.15 1.94
N VAL A 535 -18.09 1.52 0.95
CA VAL A 535 -18.00 2.06 -0.42
C VAL A 535 -19.39 2.16 -1.07
N TYR A 536 -20.26 1.16 -0.86
CA TYR A 536 -21.63 1.21 -1.34
C TYR A 536 -22.41 2.40 -0.74
N LEU A 537 -22.30 2.62 0.57
CA LEU A 537 -22.96 3.73 1.25
C LEU A 537 -22.45 5.09 0.75
N GLN A 538 -21.16 5.22 0.44
CA GLN A 538 -20.59 6.42 -0.17
C GLN A 538 -21.10 6.61 -1.60
N ALA A 539 -20.98 5.58 -2.44
CA ALA A 539 -21.36 5.63 -3.85
C ALA A 539 -22.87 5.80 -4.07
N SER A 540 -23.72 5.29 -3.15
CA SER A 540 -25.18 5.45 -3.19
C SER A 540 -25.67 6.81 -2.71
N GLY A 541 -24.78 7.67 -2.20
CA GLY A 541 -25.12 9.00 -1.68
C GLY A 541 -25.50 9.05 -0.20
N ILE A 542 -25.73 7.91 0.48
CA ILE A 542 -26.05 7.88 1.92
C ILE A 542 -24.92 8.49 2.74
N LEU A 543 -23.67 8.15 2.41
CA LEU A 543 -22.47 8.75 2.96
C LEU A 543 -21.77 9.67 1.93
N GLY A 544 -22.50 10.22 0.97
CA GLY A 544 -21.98 11.10 -0.08
C GLY A 544 -21.26 12.34 0.46
N TRP A 545 -21.66 12.83 1.63
CA TRP A 545 -20.97 13.93 2.34
C TRP A 545 -19.51 13.60 2.71
N MET A 546 -19.14 12.33 2.74
CA MET A 546 -17.75 11.90 2.96
C MET A 546 -16.87 12.04 1.72
N ILE A 547 -17.45 12.22 0.52
CA ILE A 547 -16.65 12.41 -0.70
C ILE A 547 -16.07 13.82 -0.69
N PRO A 548 -14.73 14.00 -0.88
CA PRO A 548 -14.15 15.32 -0.98
C PRO A 548 -14.82 16.13 -2.10
N HIS A 549 -15.10 17.41 -1.84
CA HIS A 549 -15.58 18.28 -2.90
C HIS A 549 -14.47 18.47 -3.94
N HIS A 550 -14.83 18.24 -5.21
CA HIS A 550 -13.94 18.47 -6.34
C HIS A 550 -13.95 19.94 -6.72
N PRO A 551 -12.82 20.53 -7.13
CA PRO A 551 -12.76 21.88 -7.66
C PRO A 551 -13.53 22.04 -8.98
#